data_da342e1150f5a0794836e0ccbe642321
#
_entry.id   da342e1150f5a0794836e0ccbe642321
#
_cell.length_a   1.000
_cell.length_b   1.000
_cell.length_c   1.000
_cell.angle_alpha   90.00
_cell.angle_beta   90.00
_cell.angle_gamma   90.00
#
_symmetry.space_group_name_H-M   'P 1'
#
loop_
_entity.id
_entity.type
_entity.pdbx_description
1 polymer ?
#
loop_
_entity_poly.entity_id
_entity_poly.type
_entity_poly.pdbx_seq_one_letter_code
_entity_poly.pdbx_strand_id
1 'polypeptide(L)'
;MITFEVFLYSIMLKVDITDFGYTEKTVLKNLDFTVEKGKHISILGESGCGKSTLLKIIYGLLHVENGTVFWNDNELLGPNFNLVPGEPFIKYLAQDFDLMPYISVADNIGKHLSRRFMQQREERINELLEVVDMTAFADVHVKLLSGGQKQRVALARAIAKEPELLLLDEPFSHIDNFRRNALRRNLYAYLKKENITCITATHDSEEALSFSDEIKMMREGQFIQTATPEALFKNPKNAYVASFFGDVNTLELDDEKHLIMPHKLQVSQEETQIKASVLKSYFKGSHYLVEAEAQGQKIYFNTAETLEKDTAVYLKLKL
;
A
#
# COMPACT_ATOMS: atom_id res chain seq x y z
N MET A 1 -34.04 -29.64 7.04
CA MET A 1 -32.96 -29.87 6.06
C MET A 1 -32.37 -28.49 5.79
N ILE A 2 -31.34 -28.11 6.57
CA ILE A 2 -30.71 -26.79 6.51
C ILE A 2 -29.57 -26.93 5.49
N THR A 3 -29.76 -26.36 4.32
CA THR A 3 -28.70 -26.22 3.32
C THR A 3 -27.69 -25.20 3.83
N PHE A 4 -26.54 -25.69 4.29
CA PHE A 4 -25.34 -24.86 4.46
C PHE A 4 -24.86 -24.49 3.05
N GLU A 5 -25.17 -23.27 2.60
CA GLU A 5 -24.40 -22.63 1.55
C GLU A 5 -23.02 -22.30 2.14
N VAL A 6 -22.08 -23.20 1.90
CA VAL A 6 -20.66 -22.92 2.04
C VAL A 6 -20.33 -21.89 0.95
N PHE A 7 -20.25 -20.61 1.33
CA PHE A 7 -19.58 -19.62 0.49
C PHE A 7 -18.12 -20.06 0.38
N LEU A 8 -17.84 -20.84 -0.65
CA LEU A 8 -16.48 -21.05 -1.13
C LEU A 8 -15.99 -19.71 -1.68
N TYR A 9 -15.36 -18.90 -0.82
CA TYR A 9 -14.51 -17.81 -1.27
C TYR A 9 -13.46 -18.45 -2.17
N SER A 10 -13.57 -18.23 -3.49
CA SER A 10 -12.62 -18.82 -4.41
C SER A 10 -11.29 -18.07 -4.22
N ILE A 11 -10.31 -18.78 -3.66
CA ILE A 11 -8.91 -18.34 -3.66
C ILE A 11 -8.53 -18.20 -5.14
N MET A 12 -8.10 -17.00 -5.54
CA MET A 12 -7.72 -16.76 -6.92
C MET A 12 -6.20 -16.77 -7.10
N LEU A 13 -5.47 -16.11 -6.19
CA LEU A 13 -4.02 -16.11 -6.20
C LEU A 13 -3.50 -16.92 -5.02
N LYS A 14 -2.59 -17.85 -5.29
CA LYS A 14 -1.80 -18.57 -4.29
C LYS A 14 -0.32 -18.36 -4.61
N VAL A 15 0.43 -17.91 -3.64
CA VAL A 15 1.88 -17.69 -3.72
C VAL A 15 2.56 -18.54 -2.65
N ASP A 16 3.49 -19.39 -3.06
CA ASP A 16 4.34 -20.18 -2.18
C ASP A 16 5.77 -20.05 -2.70
N ILE A 17 6.60 -19.28 -2.00
CA ILE A 17 7.99 -19.03 -2.37
C ILE A 17 8.87 -19.36 -1.17
N THR A 18 9.66 -20.42 -1.31
CA THR A 18 10.64 -20.82 -0.29
C THR A 18 11.77 -19.80 -0.23
N ASP A 19 12.36 -19.47 -1.37
CA ASP A 19 13.37 -18.43 -1.48
C ASP A 19 13.50 -17.90 -2.92
N PHE A 20 14.02 -16.68 -3.04
CA PHE A 20 14.41 -16.07 -4.31
C PHE A 20 15.57 -15.10 -4.10
N GLY A 21 16.52 -15.09 -5.03
CA GLY A 21 17.62 -14.11 -5.10
C GLY A 21 18.03 -13.82 -6.53
N TYR A 22 18.55 -12.62 -6.79
CA TYR A 22 19.11 -12.27 -8.12
C TYR A 22 20.50 -12.87 -8.34
N THR A 23 21.21 -13.10 -7.25
CA THR A 23 22.55 -13.70 -7.19
C THR A 23 22.61 -14.59 -5.94
N GLU A 24 23.76 -14.74 -5.33
CA GLU A 24 23.92 -15.48 -4.07
C GLU A 24 23.14 -14.89 -2.88
N LYS A 25 22.76 -13.60 -2.96
CA LYS A 25 22.00 -12.94 -1.88
C LYS A 25 20.51 -13.21 -2.04
N THR A 26 19.93 -13.90 -1.07
CA THR A 26 18.48 -14.13 -1.00
C THR A 26 17.73 -12.81 -0.72
N VAL A 27 16.70 -12.53 -1.53
CA VAL A 27 15.85 -11.33 -1.45
C VAL A 27 14.49 -11.65 -0.86
N LEU A 28 13.89 -12.80 -1.18
CA LEU A 28 12.61 -13.25 -0.62
C LEU A 28 12.81 -14.59 0.09
N LYS A 29 12.07 -14.80 1.19
CA LYS A 29 12.19 -15.99 2.03
C LYS A 29 10.83 -16.37 2.62
N ASN A 30 10.45 -17.64 2.49
CA ASN A 30 9.29 -18.24 3.16
C ASN A 30 8.01 -17.38 3.05
N LEU A 31 7.62 -17.05 1.83
CA LEU A 31 6.40 -16.33 1.54
C LEU A 31 5.30 -17.31 1.13
N ASP A 32 4.30 -17.49 1.98
CA ASP A 32 3.11 -18.30 1.72
C ASP A 32 1.87 -17.44 2.02
N PHE A 33 1.04 -17.21 0.99
CA PHE A 33 -0.21 -16.48 1.14
C PHE A 33 -1.18 -16.70 -0.02
N THR A 34 -2.44 -16.37 0.25
CA THR A 34 -3.52 -16.40 -0.74
C THR A 34 -4.22 -15.07 -0.83
N VAL A 35 -4.84 -14.78 -1.98
CA VAL A 35 -5.68 -13.61 -2.18
C VAL A 35 -7.00 -14.05 -2.82
N GLU A 36 -8.10 -13.62 -2.22
CA GLU A 36 -9.44 -13.85 -2.73
C GLU A 36 -9.81 -12.83 -3.82
N LYS A 37 -10.80 -13.19 -4.65
CA LYS A 37 -11.31 -12.30 -5.70
C LYS A 37 -11.82 -10.96 -5.14
N GLY A 38 -11.46 -9.86 -5.80
CA GLY A 38 -11.90 -8.50 -5.44
C GLY A 38 -11.30 -7.95 -4.15
N LYS A 39 -10.38 -8.69 -3.50
CA LYS A 39 -9.64 -8.19 -2.32
C LYS A 39 -8.52 -7.25 -2.73
N HIS A 40 -8.32 -6.23 -1.92
CA HIS A 40 -7.18 -5.31 -2.03
C HIS A 40 -6.18 -5.60 -0.91
N ILE A 41 -4.97 -6.00 -1.30
CA ILE A 41 -3.88 -6.33 -0.36
C ILE A 41 -2.79 -5.29 -0.52
N SER A 42 -2.32 -4.71 0.59
CA SER A 42 -1.10 -3.90 0.59
C SER A 42 0.08 -4.68 1.16
N ILE A 43 1.20 -4.66 0.43
CA ILE A 43 2.50 -5.08 0.93
C ILE A 43 3.23 -3.83 1.39
N LEU A 44 3.28 -3.62 2.72
CA LEU A 44 3.86 -2.43 3.35
C LEU A 44 5.24 -2.76 3.90
N GLY A 45 6.24 -1.92 3.62
CA GLY A 45 7.60 -2.11 4.11
C GLY A 45 8.58 -1.08 3.55
N GLU A 46 9.79 -1.05 4.09
CA GLU A 46 10.86 -0.15 3.66
C GLU A 46 11.29 -0.40 2.21
N SER A 47 11.94 0.60 1.61
CA SER A 47 12.55 0.44 0.29
C SER A 47 13.62 -0.67 0.32
N GLY A 48 13.59 -1.55 -0.70
CA GLY A 48 14.55 -2.66 -0.80
C GLY A 48 14.19 -3.91 0.02
N CYS A 49 13.06 -3.97 0.74
CA CYS A 49 12.67 -5.16 1.51
C CYS A 49 12.12 -6.33 0.67
N GLY A 50 11.96 -6.17 -0.68
CA GLY A 50 11.55 -7.25 -1.59
C GLY A 50 10.18 -7.08 -2.24
N LYS A 51 9.41 -6.02 -1.96
CA LYS A 51 8.04 -5.81 -2.48
C LYS A 51 7.95 -5.87 -4.01
N SER A 52 8.74 -5.04 -4.70
CA SER A 52 8.77 -5.02 -6.17
C SER A 52 9.22 -6.34 -6.77
N THR A 53 10.14 -7.06 -6.10
CA THR A 53 10.58 -8.38 -6.52
C THR A 53 9.43 -9.38 -6.46
N LEU A 54 8.65 -9.37 -5.38
CA LEU A 54 7.47 -10.23 -5.25
C LEU A 54 6.43 -9.94 -6.34
N LEU A 55 6.11 -8.65 -6.60
CA LEU A 55 5.19 -8.30 -7.68
C LEU A 55 5.69 -8.74 -9.06
N LYS A 56 7.00 -8.63 -9.33
CA LYS A 56 7.61 -9.09 -10.58
C LYS A 56 7.53 -10.60 -10.77
N ILE A 57 7.68 -11.38 -9.69
CA ILE A 57 7.49 -12.84 -9.73
C ILE A 57 6.03 -13.16 -10.03
N ILE A 58 5.07 -12.57 -9.33
CA ILE A 58 3.64 -12.80 -9.56
C ILE A 58 3.25 -12.43 -11.00
N TYR A 59 3.83 -11.38 -11.57
CA TYR A 59 3.60 -10.98 -12.96
C TYR A 59 4.29 -11.86 -13.99
N GLY A 60 5.25 -12.71 -13.60
CA GLY A 60 6.03 -13.55 -14.51
C GLY A 60 7.21 -12.83 -15.17
N LEU A 61 7.71 -11.72 -14.62
CA LEU A 61 8.95 -11.05 -15.04
C LEU A 61 10.21 -11.70 -14.48
N LEU A 62 10.08 -12.42 -13.37
CA LEU A 62 11.16 -13.14 -12.74
C LEU A 62 10.74 -14.61 -12.55
N HIS A 63 11.67 -15.52 -12.79
CA HIS A 63 11.45 -16.93 -12.53
C HIS A 63 11.86 -17.27 -11.09
N VAL A 64 11.02 -18.00 -10.39
CA VAL A 64 11.32 -18.56 -9.07
C VAL A 64 11.60 -20.05 -9.22
N GLU A 65 12.75 -20.52 -8.72
CA GLU A 65 13.12 -21.94 -8.78
C GLU A 65 12.53 -22.72 -7.60
N ASN A 66 12.53 -22.10 -6.41
CA ASN A 66 12.06 -22.71 -5.18
C ASN A 66 10.72 -22.09 -4.75
N GLY A 67 9.68 -22.30 -5.55
CA GLY A 67 8.35 -21.82 -5.26
C GLY A 67 7.41 -21.93 -6.45
N THR A 68 6.15 -21.62 -6.20
CA THR A 68 5.08 -21.64 -7.20
C THR A 68 4.12 -20.46 -7.00
N VAL A 69 3.56 -19.98 -8.08
CA VAL A 69 2.50 -18.98 -8.07
C VAL A 69 1.35 -19.51 -8.92
N PHE A 70 0.15 -19.55 -8.34
CA PHE A 70 -1.05 -20.00 -9.03
C PHE A 70 -2.11 -18.90 -9.10
N TRP A 71 -2.76 -18.79 -10.25
CA TRP A 71 -4.02 -18.07 -10.42
C TRP A 71 -5.13 -19.07 -10.69
N ASN A 72 -6.04 -19.24 -9.75
CA ASN A 72 -6.94 -20.38 -9.70
C ASN A 72 -6.15 -21.69 -9.80
N ASP A 73 -6.42 -22.53 -10.80
CA ASP A 73 -5.74 -23.78 -11.03
C ASP A 73 -4.55 -23.66 -12.01
N ASN A 74 -4.25 -22.45 -12.52
CA ASN A 74 -3.20 -22.22 -13.51
C ASN A 74 -1.93 -21.70 -12.83
N GLU A 75 -0.82 -22.38 -13.03
CA GLU A 75 0.49 -21.92 -12.59
C GLU A 75 0.95 -20.73 -13.44
N LEU A 76 1.34 -19.64 -12.78
CA LEU A 76 1.93 -18.47 -13.42
C LEU A 76 3.43 -18.68 -13.62
N LEU A 77 3.78 -19.01 -14.83
CA LEU A 77 5.17 -19.34 -15.17
C LEU A 77 6.00 -18.09 -15.49
N GLY A 78 7.27 -18.10 -15.08
CA GLY A 78 8.21 -17.03 -15.34
C GLY A 78 8.80 -17.03 -16.76
N PRO A 79 9.83 -16.17 -17.00
CA PRO A 79 10.41 -15.93 -18.32
C PRO A 79 11.13 -17.15 -18.94
N ASN A 80 11.42 -18.19 -18.17
CA ASN A 80 11.97 -19.44 -18.70
C ASN A 80 10.95 -20.22 -19.55
N PHE A 81 9.66 -19.94 -19.41
CA PHE A 81 8.57 -20.64 -20.08
C PHE A 81 7.78 -19.73 -21.00
N ASN A 82 7.73 -18.42 -20.73
CA ASN A 82 6.95 -17.45 -21.47
C ASN A 82 7.84 -16.36 -22.10
N LEU A 83 7.77 -16.20 -23.44
CA LEU A 83 8.48 -15.14 -24.16
C LEU A 83 7.99 -13.74 -23.84
N VAL A 84 6.71 -13.61 -23.49
CA VAL A 84 6.08 -12.34 -23.11
C VAL A 84 5.60 -12.47 -21.67
N PRO A 85 6.10 -11.62 -20.76
CA PRO A 85 5.67 -11.69 -19.36
C PRO A 85 4.22 -11.24 -19.17
N GLY A 86 3.57 -11.84 -18.20
CA GLY A 86 2.21 -11.50 -17.79
C GLY A 86 1.12 -12.20 -18.59
N GLU A 87 0.09 -12.62 -17.88
CA GLU A 87 -1.11 -13.19 -18.46
C GLU A 87 -2.09 -12.09 -18.91
N PRO A 88 -2.98 -12.34 -19.90
CA PRO A 88 -3.92 -11.34 -20.39
C PRO A 88 -4.79 -10.69 -19.31
N PHE A 89 -5.12 -11.45 -18.25
CA PHE A 89 -5.96 -11.05 -17.14
C PHE A 89 -5.17 -10.36 -16.00
N ILE A 90 -3.82 -10.32 -16.06
CA ILE A 90 -2.97 -9.64 -15.09
C ILE A 90 -2.40 -8.36 -15.68
N LYS A 91 -2.39 -7.29 -14.90
CA LYS A 91 -1.65 -6.06 -15.24
C LYS A 91 -0.72 -5.67 -14.10
N TYR A 92 0.49 -5.28 -14.49
CA TYR A 92 1.52 -4.76 -13.59
C TYR A 92 1.83 -3.32 -13.98
N LEU A 93 1.70 -2.41 -13.02
CA LEU A 93 2.16 -1.05 -13.13
C LEU A 93 3.50 -0.93 -12.41
N ALA A 94 4.58 -0.90 -13.19
CA ALA A 94 5.92 -0.64 -12.71
C ALA A 94 6.13 0.87 -12.43
N GLN A 95 7.23 1.19 -11.76
CA GLN A 95 7.64 2.59 -11.55
C GLN A 95 7.95 3.31 -12.86
N ASP A 96 8.43 2.60 -13.88
CA ASP A 96 8.59 3.11 -15.24
C ASP A 96 7.29 2.93 -16.02
N PHE A 97 6.69 4.02 -16.45
CA PHE A 97 5.30 4.05 -16.94
C PHE A 97 5.08 3.42 -18.33
N ASP A 98 6.14 3.13 -19.10
CA ASP A 98 6.07 2.58 -20.47
C ASP A 98 5.01 3.26 -21.37
N LEU A 99 4.85 4.58 -21.25
CA LEU A 99 3.91 5.35 -22.04
C LEU A 99 4.52 5.75 -23.42
N MET A 100 3.67 5.83 -24.43
CA MET A 100 4.08 6.34 -25.74
C MET A 100 4.09 7.86 -25.72
N PRO A 101 5.29 8.52 -25.83
CA PRO A 101 5.41 9.96 -25.56
C PRO A 101 4.79 10.86 -26.63
N TYR A 102 4.68 10.37 -27.87
CA TYR A 102 4.30 11.16 -29.05
C TYR A 102 2.84 11.01 -29.48
N ILE A 103 2.04 10.30 -28.70
CA ILE A 103 0.60 10.22 -28.92
C ILE A 103 -0.16 10.83 -27.74
N SER A 104 -1.46 11.06 -27.92
CA SER A 104 -2.32 11.67 -26.92
C SER A 104 -2.48 10.80 -25.67
N VAL A 105 -2.95 11.40 -24.57
CA VAL A 105 -3.38 10.68 -23.35
C VAL A 105 -4.48 9.68 -23.69
N ALA A 106 -5.52 10.10 -24.41
CA ALA A 106 -6.62 9.24 -24.83
C ALA A 106 -6.13 8.02 -25.63
N ASP A 107 -5.20 8.23 -26.56
CA ASP A 107 -4.64 7.12 -27.36
C ASP A 107 -3.74 6.19 -26.53
N ASN A 108 -3.01 6.70 -25.54
CA ASN A 108 -2.26 5.86 -24.61
C ASN A 108 -3.20 4.96 -23.80
N ILE A 109 -4.28 5.51 -23.23
CA ILE A 109 -5.29 4.75 -22.48
C ILE A 109 -5.96 3.72 -23.39
N GLY A 110 -6.40 4.16 -24.58
CA GLY A 110 -7.09 3.31 -25.54
C GLY A 110 -6.21 2.37 -26.36
N LYS A 111 -4.88 2.31 -26.13
CA LYS A 111 -3.91 1.55 -26.94
C LYS A 111 -4.30 0.08 -27.16
N HIS A 112 -4.80 -0.55 -26.11
CA HIS A 112 -5.11 -1.97 -26.12
C HIS A 112 -6.61 -2.27 -26.20
N LEU A 113 -7.46 -1.24 -26.35
CA LEU A 113 -8.90 -1.39 -26.55
C LEU A 113 -9.19 -1.69 -28.03
N SER A 114 -10.28 -2.44 -28.27
CA SER A 114 -10.70 -2.77 -29.62
C SER A 114 -11.07 -1.53 -30.43
N ARG A 115 -10.53 -1.42 -31.63
CA ARG A 115 -10.89 -0.36 -32.58
C ARG A 115 -12.15 -0.68 -33.39
N ARG A 116 -12.69 -1.90 -33.26
CA ARG A 116 -13.89 -2.31 -33.99
C ARG A 116 -15.15 -1.61 -33.47
N PHE A 117 -15.19 -1.26 -32.18
CA PHE A 117 -16.32 -0.65 -31.51
C PHE A 117 -15.92 0.74 -30.99
N MET A 118 -15.86 1.72 -31.91
CA MET A 118 -15.34 3.06 -31.64
C MET A 118 -16.08 3.76 -30.50
N GLN A 119 -17.40 3.72 -30.48
CA GLN A 119 -18.20 4.35 -29.45
C GLN A 119 -17.89 3.79 -28.06
N GLN A 120 -17.90 2.47 -27.90
CA GLN A 120 -17.58 1.82 -26.62
C GLN A 120 -16.14 2.12 -26.18
N ARG A 121 -15.21 2.20 -27.15
CA ARG A 121 -13.83 2.59 -26.87
C ARG A 121 -13.74 4.01 -26.32
N GLU A 122 -14.44 4.98 -26.92
CA GLU A 122 -14.46 6.38 -26.49
C GLU A 122 -15.14 6.52 -25.13
N GLU A 123 -16.29 5.88 -24.88
CA GLU A 123 -16.97 5.85 -23.60
C GLU A 123 -16.03 5.32 -22.50
N ARG A 124 -15.31 4.24 -22.79
CA ARG A 124 -14.36 3.63 -21.86
C ARG A 124 -13.16 4.54 -21.55
N ILE A 125 -12.60 5.20 -22.57
CA ILE A 125 -11.51 6.16 -22.39
C ILE A 125 -11.97 7.34 -21.52
N ASN A 126 -13.16 7.89 -21.78
CA ASN A 126 -13.70 9.00 -21.02
C ASN A 126 -13.94 8.62 -19.54
N GLU A 127 -14.54 7.47 -19.26
CA GLU A 127 -14.67 6.94 -17.90
C GLU A 127 -13.33 6.88 -17.18
N LEU A 128 -12.31 6.34 -17.82
CA LEU A 128 -10.97 6.21 -17.22
C LEU A 128 -10.27 7.55 -17.03
N LEU A 129 -10.48 8.50 -17.94
CA LEU A 129 -9.98 9.88 -17.77
C LEU A 129 -10.59 10.55 -16.54
N GLU A 130 -11.87 10.31 -16.25
CA GLU A 130 -12.54 10.80 -15.05
C GLU A 130 -11.97 10.14 -13.79
N VAL A 131 -11.80 8.81 -13.78
CA VAL A 131 -11.24 8.07 -12.63
C VAL A 131 -9.88 8.64 -12.20
N VAL A 132 -9.04 9.01 -13.17
CA VAL A 132 -7.68 9.51 -12.90
C VAL A 132 -7.56 11.05 -12.94
N ASP A 133 -8.67 11.79 -13.07
CA ASP A 133 -8.71 13.26 -13.15
C ASP A 133 -7.79 13.79 -14.27
N MET A 134 -7.95 13.27 -15.49
CA MET A 134 -7.15 13.63 -16.67
C MET A 134 -7.98 14.06 -17.88
N THR A 135 -9.28 14.29 -17.72
CA THR A 135 -10.22 14.65 -18.81
C THR A 135 -9.75 15.88 -19.60
N ALA A 136 -9.27 16.93 -18.91
CA ALA A 136 -8.75 18.14 -19.55
C ALA A 136 -7.47 17.93 -20.38
N PHE A 137 -6.84 16.75 -20.26
CA PHE A 137 -5.57 16.43 -20.93
C PHE A 137 -5.74 15.36 -22.00
N ALA A 138 -6.97 14.97 -22.36
CA ALA A 138 -7.26 13.86 -23.28
C ALA A 138 -6.45 13.92 -24.58
N ASP A 139 -6.40 15.10 -25.21
CA ASP A 139 -5.74 15.33 -26.50
C ASP A 139 -4.27 15.75 -26.37
N VAL A 140 -3.75 15.91 -25.16
CA VAL A 140 -2.37 16.32 -24.91
C VAL A 140 -1.40 15.15 -25.15
N HIS A 141 -0.29 15.40 -25.84
CA HIS A 141 0.77 14.40 -26.03
C HIS A 141 1.46 14.11 -24.67
N VAL A 142 1.68 12.83 -24.39
CA VAL A 142 2.24 12.37 -23.09
C VAL A 142 3.63 12.96 -22.81
N LYS A 143 4.43 13.28 -23.81
CA LYS A 143 5.73 13.94 -23.63
C LYS A 143 5.67 15.29 -22.91
N LEU A 144 4.52 15.99 -22.99
CA LEU A 144 4.28 17.29 -22.38
C LEU A 144 3.79 17.22 -20.93
N LEU A 145 3.51 16.03 -20.43
CA LEU A 145 2.99 15.81 -19.11
C LEU A 145 4.08 15.80 -18.03
N SER A 146 3.72 16.26 -16.82
CA SER A 146 4.54 16.06 -15.62
C SER A 146 4.64 14.58 -15.23
N GLY A 147 5.58 14.23 -14.35
CA GLY A 147 5.73 12.84 -13.83
C GLY A 147 4.45 12.30 -13.22
N GLY A 148 3.79 13.09 -12.35
CA GLY A 148 2.53 12.67 -11.71
C GLY A 148 1.36 12.56 -12.70
N GLN A 149 1.31 13.40 -13.75
CA GLN A 149 0.34 13.24 -14.83
C GLN A 149 0.58 11.96 -15.63
N LYS A 150 1.84 11.66 -15.97
CA LYS A 150 2.20 10.40 -16.62
C LYS A 150 1.80 9.19 -15.79
N GLN A 151 2.03 9.24 -14.49
CA GLN A 151 1.63 8.16 -13.57
C GLN A 151 0.10 7.92 -13.60
N ARG A 152 -0.70 8.99 -13.60
CA ARG A 152 -2.16 8.90 -13.72
C ARG A 152 -2.60 8.27 -15.05
N VAL A 153 -1.98 8.64 -16.16
CA VAL A 153 -2.26 8.02 -17.48
C VAL A 153 -1.89 6.54 -17.49
N ALA A 154 -0.78 6.17 -16.87
CA ALA A 154 -0.34 4.77 -16.77
C ALA A 154 -1.31 3.93 -15.92
N LEU A 155 -1.84 4.48 -14.81
CA LEU A 155 -2.90 3.86 -14.02
C LEU A 155 -4.16 3.61 -14.86
N ALA A 156 -4.67 4.62 -15.56
CA ALA A 156 -5.83 4.49 -16.43
C ALA A 156 -5.62 3.42 -17.52
N ARG A 157 -4.44 3.40 -18.15
CA ARG A 157 -4.09 2.39 -19.16
C ARG A 157 -4.03 0.98 -18.58
N ALA A 158 -3.53 0.82 -17.36
CA ALA A 158 -3.43 -0.48 -16.71
C ALA A 158 -4.80 -1.13 -16.46
N ILE A 159 -5.83 -0.32 -16.14
CA ILE A 159 -7.19 -0.79 -15.87
C ILE A 159 -8.11 -0.76 -17.11
N ALA A 160 -7.61 -0.31 -18.27
CA ALA A 160 -8.44 -0.12 -19.46
C ALA A 160 -9.15 -1.41 -19.93
N LYS A 161 -8.50 -2.56 -19.80
CA LYS A 161 -9.04 -3.87 -20.17
C LYS A 161 -9.69 -4.65 -19.02
N GLU A 162 -9.96 -4.01 -17.90
CA GLU A 162 -10.55 -4.64 -16.72
C GLU A 162 -9.83 -5.93 -16.31
N PRO A 163 -8.57 -5.83 -15.88
CA PRO A 163 -7.82 -7.01 -15.46
C PRO A 163 -8.49 -7.68 -14.25
N GLU A 164 -8.35 -9.00 -14.12
CA GLU A 164 -8.79 -9.70 -12.91
C GLU A 164 -7.84 -9.47 -11.74
N LEU A 165 -6.52 -9.30 -12.03
CA LEU A 165 -5.48 -8.98 -11.06
C LEU A 165 -4.70 -7.76 -11.50
N LEU A 166 -4.64 -6.75 -10.64
CA LEU A 166 -3.84 -5.54 -10.79
C LEU A 166 -2.72 -5.52 -9.75
N LEU A 167 -1.49 -5.43 -10.23
CA LEU A 167 -0.28 -5.30 -9.41
C LEU A 167 0.24 -3.88 -9.53
N LEU A 168 0.32 -3.16 -8.42
CA LEU A 168 0.74 -1.75 -8.35
C LEU A 168 2.03 -1.61 -7.54
N ASP A 169 3.08 -1.10 -8.17
CA ASP A 169 4.36 -0.85 -7.51
C ASP A 169 4.55 0.65 -7.29
N GLU A 170 4.33 1.10 -6.05
CA GLU A 170 4.36 2.50 -5.61
C GLU A 170 3.53 3.45 -6.50
N PRO A 171 2.23 3.16 -6.69
CA PRO A 171 1.40 3.79 -7.73
C PRO A 171 1.17 5.28 -7.56
N PHE A 172 1.51 5.88 -6.43
CA PHE A 172 1.26 7.30 -6.14
C PHE A 172 2.51 8.08 -5.73
N SER A 173 3.71 7.52 -5.91
CA SER A 173 4.98 8.11 -5.45
C SER A 173 5.31 9.46 -6.08
N HIS A 174 4.92 9.68 -7.34
CA HIS A 174 5.20 10.92 -8.08
C HIS A 174 4.04 11.92 -8.09
N ILE A 175 2.97 11.66 -7.34
CA ILE A 175 1.77 12.50 -7.32
C ILE A 175 1.79 13.43 -6.11
N ASP A 176 1.50 14.72 -6.36
CA ASP A 176 1.43 15.74 -5.33
C ASP A 176 0.42 15.38 -4.23
N ASN A 177 0.77 15.63 -2.97
CA ASN A 177 -0.07 15.29 -1.80
C ASN A 177 -1.51 15.80 -1.93
N PHE A 178 -1.71 17.01 -2.48
CA PHE A 178 -3.02 17.62 -2.64
C PHE A 178 -3.98 16.78 -3.53
N ARG A 179 -3.45 16.17 -4.60
CA ARG A 179 -4.26 15.39 -5.55
C ARG A 179 -4.27 13.89 -5.24
N ARG A 180 -3.29 13.42 -4.49
CA ARG A 180 -3.08 12.00 -4.19
C ARG A 180 -4.29 11.35 -3.53
N ASN A 181 -4.86 11.97 -2.50
CA ASN A 181 -5.98 11.40 -1.74
C ASN A 181 -7.28 11.31 -2.56
N ALA A 182 -7.56 12.29 -3.41
CA ALA A 182 -8.71 12.24 -4.31
C ALA A 182 -8.56 11.11 -5.35
N LEU A 183 -7.38 11.02 -5.97
CA LEU A 183 -7.07 9.98 -6.94
C LEU A 183 -7.14 8.56 -6.33
N ARG A 184 -6.58 8.38 -5.13
CA ARG A 184 -6.69 7.11 -4.39
C ARG A 184 -8.13 6.68 -4.21
N ARG A 185 -8.98 7.60 -3.67
CA ARG A 185 -10.41 7.31 -3.49
C ARG A 185 -11.10 6.90 -4.78
N ASN A 186 -10.87 7.64 -5.86
CA ASN A 186 -11.50 7.34 -7.15
C ASN A 186 -11.04 6.00 -7.70
N LEU A 187 -9.72 5.76 -7.71
CA LEU A 187 -9.16 4.51 -8.23
C LEU A 187 -9.63 3.29 -7.43
N TYR A 188 -9.48 3.31 -6.11
CA TYR A 188 -9.86 2.16 -5.29
C TYR A 188 -11.37 1.92 -5.26
N ALA A 189 -12.20 2.99 -5.31
CA ALA A 189 -13.65 2.85 -5.49
C ALA A 189 -13.99 2.20 -6.84
N TYR A 190 -13.31 2.61 -7.92
CA TYR A 190 -13.44 1.99 -9.23
C TYR A 190 -13.05 0.52 -9.20
N LEU A 191 -11.88 0.16 -8.64
CA LEU A 191 -11.42 -1.23 -8.54
C LEU A 191 -12.40 -2.11 -7.77
N LYS A 192 -12.99 -1.60 -6.69
CA LYS A 192 -14.04 -2.32 -5.92
C LYS A 192 -15.32 -2.49 -6.72
N LYS A 193 -15.78 -1.44 -7.42
CA LYS A 193 -16.99 -1.51 -8.28
C LYS A 193 -16.85 -2.58 -9.36
N GLU A 194 -15.67 -2.64 -10.02
CA GLU A 194 -15.39 -3.60 -11.09
C GLU A 194 -14.89 -4.98 -10.57
N ASN A 195 -14.87 -5.16 -9.23
CA ASN A 195 -14.44 -6.41 -8.57
C ASN A 195 -13.02 -6.86 -9.00
N ILE A 196 -12.11 -5.89 -9.22
CA ILE A 196 -10.72 -6.13 -9.59
C ILE A 196 -9.91 -6.46 -8.34
N THR A 197 -9.22 -7.60 -8.33
CA THR A 197 -8.27 -7.96 -7.27
C THR A 197 -7.03 -7.08 -7.39
N CYS A 198 -6.55 -6.51 -6.29
CA CYS A 198 -5.43 -5.59 -6.32
C CYS A 198 -4.37 -5.93 -5.27
N ILE A 199 -3.10 -5.95 -5.69
CA ILE A 199 -1.96 -6.02 -4.76
C ILE A 199 -1.11 -4.77 -4.97
N THR A 200 -0.98 -3.96 -3.92
CA THR A 200 -0.21 -2.72 -3.94
C THR A 200 1.04 -2.87 -3.08
N ALA A 201 2.22 -2.71 -3.68
CA ALA A 201 3.47 -2.54 -2.95
C ALA A 201 3.65 -1.05 -2.64
N THR A 202 3.75 -0.70 -1.37
CA THR A 202 3.86 0.69 -0.93
C THR A 202 4.71 0.83 0.34
N HIS A 203 5.27 2.00 0.57
CA HIS A 203 5.83 2.42 1.84
C HIS A 203 4.92 3.43 2.57
N ASP A 204 3.78 3.78 1.97
CA ASP A 204 2.83 4.77 2.48
C ASP A 204 1.77 4.06 3.35
N SER A 205 1.90 4.25 4.66
CA SER A 205 0.98 3.64 5.64
C SER A 205 -0.45 4.21 5.54
N GLU A 206 -0.63 5.47 5.15
CA GLU A 206 -1.95 6.07 4.98
C GLU A 206 -2.70 5.39 3.83
N GLU A 207 -2.01 5.10 2.72
CA GLU A 207 -2.56 4.34 1.60
C GLU A 207 -2.99 2.94 2.05
N ALA A 208 -2.07 2.20 2.70
CA ALA A 208 -2.33 0.84 3.15
C ALA A 208 -3.49 0.77 4.14
N LEU A 209 -3.53 1.67 5.14
CA LEU A 209 -4.60 1.71 6.14
C LEU A 209 -5.97 2.05 5.56
N SER A 210 -6.02 2.93 4.54
CA SER A 210 -7.29 3.48 4.05
C SER A 210 -7.96 2.62 2.97
N PHE A 211 -7.18 1.83 2.21
CA PHE A 211 -7.69 1.23 0.99
C PHE A 211 -7.50 -0.29 0.88
N SER A 212 -6.89 -0.93 1.88
CA SER A 212 -6.68 -2.38 1.87
C SER A 212 -7.70 -3.14 2.71
N ASP A 213 -8.01 -4.35 2.29
CA ASP A 213 -8.74 -5.33 3.12
C ASP A 213 -7.77 -6.01 4.11
N GLU A 214 -6.51 -6.18 3.68
CA GLU A 214 -5.44 -6.80 4.47
C GLU A 214 -4.10 -6.13 4.16
N ILE A 215 -3.25 -6.00 5.17
CA ILE A 215 -1.88 -5.48 5.04
C ILE A 215 -0.91 -6.59 5.44
N LYS A 216 0.07 -6.83 4.56
CA LYS A 216 1.22 -7.71 4.80
C LYS A 216 2.46 -6.85 5.01
N MET A 217 2.91 -6.78 6.28
CA MET A 217 4.15 -6.07 6.64
C MET A 217 5.36 -6.88 6.22
N MET A 218 6.15 -6.34 5.29
CA MET A 218 7.35 -7.00 4.78
C MET A 218 8.63 -6.39 5.34
N ARG A 219 9.53 -7.23 5.82
CA ARG A 219 10.89 -6.87 6.22
C ARG A 219 11.87 -7.95 5.80
N GLU A 220 12.99 -7.55 5.20
CA GLU A 220 14.08 -8.46 4.81
C GLU A 220 13.61 -9.70 4.02
N GLY A 221 12.65 -9.50 3.12
CA GLY A 221 12.10 -10.53 2.24
C GLY A 221 11.06 -11.45 2.87
N GLN A 222 10.58 -11.18 4.07
CA GLN A 222 9.59 -11.99 4.79
C GLN A 222 8.40 -11.15 5.27
N PHE A 223 7.24 -11.79 5.42
CA PHE A 223 6.12 -11.17 6.12
C PHE A 223 6.29 -11.34 7.63
N ILE A 224 6.40 -10.21 8.33
CA ILE A 224 6.58 -10.19 9.79
C ILE A 224 5.26 -10.07 10.55
N GLN A 225 4.22 -9.51 9.91
CA GLN A 225 2.85 -9.45 10.40
C GLN A 225 1.88 -9.33 9.23
N THR A 226 0.76 -10.04 9.30
CA THR A 226 -0.37 -9.91 8.37
C THR A 226 -1.62 -9.68 9.20
N ALA A 227 -2.39 -8.64 8.88
CA ALA A 227 -3.62 -8.30 9.59
C ALA A 227 -4.50 -7.35 8.77
N THR A 228 -5.75 -7.17 9.20
CA THR A 228 -6.57 -6.05 8.72
C THR A 228 -5.94 -4.71 9.14
N PRO A 229 -6.21 -3.62 8.39
CA PRO A 229 -5.67 -2.29 8.72
C PRO A 229 -5.86 -1.87 10.17
N GLU A 230 -7.06 -2.04 10.70
CA GLU A 230 -7.38 -1.70 12.10
C GLU A 230 -6.61 -2.56 13.11
N ALA A 231 -6.54 -3.87 12.88
CA ALA A 231 -5.85 -4.79 13.78
C ALA A 231 -4.34 -4.50 13.78
N LEU A 232 -3.76 -4.21 12.61
CA LEU A 232 -2.35 -3.88 12.48
C LEU A 232 -1.98 -2.58 13.20
N PHE A 233 -2.82 -1.54 13.06
CA PHE A 233 -2.63 -0.26 13.72
C PHE A 233 -2.80 -0.33 15.24
N LYS A 234 -3.81 -1.07 15.72
CA LYS A 234 -4.12 -1.20 17.15
C LYS A 234 -3.13 -2.10 17.89
N ASN A 235 -2.66 -3.17 17.24
CA ASN A 235 -1.83 -4.22 17.82
C ASN A 235 -0.59 -4.52 16.98
N PRO A 236 0.33 -3.55 16.80
CA PRO A 236 1.59 -3.80 16.09
C PRO A 236 2.45 -4.82 16.86
N LYS A 237 2.97 -5.83 16.15
CA LYS A 237 3.74 -6.94 16.75
C LYS A 237 5.03 -6.46 17.44
N ASN A 238 5.61 -5.37 16.97
CA ASN A 238 6.85 -4.81 17.49
C ASN A 238 7.00 -3.32 17.12
N ALA A 239 8.04 -2.67 17.66
CA ALA A 239 8.31 -1.26 17.40
C ALA A 239 8.55 -0.94 15.92
N TYR A 240 9.14 -1.85 15.16
CA TYR A 240 9.33 -1.67 13.70
C TYR A 240 7.98 -1.54 12.98
N VAL A 241 7.02 -2.43 13.24
CA VAL A 241 5.67 -2.33 12.64
C VAL A 241 4.99 -1.04 13.08
N ALA A 242 5.06 -0.71 14.38
CA ALA A 242 4.45 0.49 14.92
C ALA A 242 5.02 1.77 14.30
N SER A 243 6.33 1.81 14.00
CA SER A 243 7.00 3.01 13.44
C SER A 243 6.52 3.40 12.04
N PHE A 244 5.87 2.51 11.30
CA PHE A 244 5.23 2.87 10.02
C PHE A 244 4.01 3.78 10.20
N PHE A 245 3.41 3.78 11.38
CA PHE A 245 2.20 4.55 11.68
C PHE A 245 2.49 5.85 12.47
N GLY A 246 3.75 6.12 12.75
CA GLY A 246 4.19 7.33 13.43
C GLY A 246 5.23 7.06 14.53
N ASP A 247 5.46 8.07 15.36
CA ASP A 247 6.34 7.95 16.51
C ASP A 247 5.81 6.89 17.49
N VAL A 248 6.72 6.16 18.14
CA VAL A 248 6.39 5.06 19.07
C VAL A 248 7.17 5.24 20.34
N ASN A 249 6.48 5.20 21.46
CA ASN A 249 7.09 5.18 22.78
C ASN A 249 7.26 3.73 23.26
N THR A 250 8.37 3.42 23.87
CA THR A 250 8.56 2.18 24.62
C THR A 250 8.65 2.54 26.10
N LEU A 251 7.57 2.38 26.84
CA LEU A 251 7.50 2.73 28.26
C LEU A 251 7.39 1.46 29.12
N GLU A 252 8.02 1.51 30.28
CA GLU A 252 7.92 0.47 31.28
C GLU A 252 6.77 0.82 32.25
N LEU A 253 5.75 0.01 32.27
CA LEU A 253 4.56 0.12 33.14
C LEU A 253 4.34 -1.22 33.80
N ASP A 254 4.20 -1.21 35.13
CA ASP A 254 3.98 -2.42 35.92
C ASP A 254 5.02 -3.54 35.65
N ASP A 255 6.29 -3.15 35.52
CA ASP A 255 7.45 -3.99 35.20
C ASP A 255 7.41 -4.66 33.79
N GLU A 256 6.50 -4.22 32.89
CA GLU A 256 6.40 -4.66 31.52
C GLU A 256 6.67 -3.52 30.53
N LYS A 257 7.30 -3.88 29.38
CA LYS A 257 7.55 -2.92 28.29
C LYS A 257 6.34 -2.84 27.36
N HIS A 258 5.79 -1.64 27.23
CA HIS A 258 4.64 -1.35 26.37
C HIS A 258 5.03 -0.47 25.20
N LEU A 259 4.51 -0.81 24.00
CA LEU A 259 4.58 0.04 22.82
C LEU A 259 3.36 0.96 22.81
N ILE A 260 3.59 2.25 22.95
CA ILE A 260 2.52 3.24 23.10
C ILE A 260 2.65 4.33 22.05
N MET A 261 1.64 4.43 21.18
CA MET A 261 1.57 5.51 20.19
C MET A 261 1.26 6.86 20.87
N PRO A 262 1.75 8.00 20.34
CA PRO A 262 1.56 9.33 20.96
C PRO A 262 0.11 9.70 21.24
N HIS A 263 -0.82 9.29 20.40
CA HIS A 263 -2.25 9.57 20.57
C HIS A 263 -2.92 8.78 21.70
N LYS A 264 -2.27 7.73 22.19
CA LYS A 264 -2.74 6.92 23.34
C LYS A 264 -2.27 7.49 24.68
N LEU A 265 -1.42 8.51 24.68
CA LEU A 265 -1.01 9.23 25.88
C LEU A 265 -1.80 10.54 26.00
N GLN A 266 -2.21 10.89 27.22
CA GLN A 266 -2.81 12.17 27.55
C GLN A 266 -2.25 12.73 28.85
N VAL A 267 -2.17 14.07 28.93
CA VAL A 267 -1.77 14.74 30.17
C VAL A 267 -2.81 14.47 31.26
N SER A 268 -2.33 14.10 32.43
CA SER A 268 -3.14 13.88 33.65
C SER A 268 -2.98 15.07 34.59
N GLN A 269 -4.06 15.41 35.28
CA GLN A 269 -4.03 16.38 36.38
C GLN A 269 -3.55 15.75 37.71
N GLU A 270 -3.63 14.44 37.79
CA GLU A 270 -3.20 13.66 38.95
C GLU A 270 -1.82 13.06 38.68
N GLU A 271 -1.05 12.81 39.74
CA GLU A 271 0.22 12.10 39.64
C GLU A 271 -0.01 10.67 39.09
N THR A 272 0.85 10.28 38.16
CA THR A 272 0.82 8.94 37.53
C THR A 272 2.24 8.35 37.50
N GLN A 273 2.33 7.09 37.09
CA GLN A 273 3.63 6.40 36.93
C GLN A 273 4.53 7.03 35.86
N ILE A 274 3.94 7.79 34.90
CA ILE A 274 4.71 8.41 33.81
C ILE A 274 4.83 9.91 34.10
N LYS A 275 5.93 10.30 34.75
CA LYS A 275 6.33 11.71 34.89
C LYS A 275 7.27 12.09 33.75
N ALA A 276 6.96 13.16 33.03
CA ALA A 276 7.74 13.62 31.90
C ALA A 276 8.08 15.11 32.02
N SER A 277 9.25 15.49 31.51
CA SER A 277 9.68 16.89 31.33
C SER A 277 9.62 17.25 29.85
N VAL A 278 8.89 18.29 29.51
CA VAL A 278 8.71 18.76 28.13
C VAL A 278 10.01 19.29 27.55
N LEU A 279 10.42 18.78 26.39
CA LEU A 279 11.58 19.27 25.66
C LEU A 279 11.16 20.25 24.56
N LYS A 280 10.11 19.91 23.79
CA LYS A 280 9.63 20.73 22.67
C LYS A 280 8.22 20.35 22.24
N SER A 281 7.44 21.35 21.81
CA SER A 281 6.14 21.16 21.17
C SER A 281 6.22 21.47 19.68
N TYR A 282 5.70 20.55 18.84
CA TYR A 282 5.66 20.68 17.38
C TYR A 282 4.20 20.80 16.90
N PHE A 283 3.86 21.90 16.27
CA PHE A 283 2.52 22.08 15.70
C PHE A 283 2.29 21.18 14.47
N LYS A 284 1.27 20.34 14.51
CA LYS A 284 0.91 19.39 13.45
C LYS A 284 -0.40 19.75 12.73
N GLY A 285 -0.88 20.99 12.87
CA GLY A 285 -2.13 21.47 12.27
C GLY A 285 -3.33 21.28 13.20
N SER A 286 -3.74 20.06 13.50
CA SER A 286 -4.88 19.76 14.37
C SER A 286 -4.52 19.59 15.85
N HIS A 287 -3.24 19.40 16.17
CA HIS A 287 -2.72 19.14 17.52
C HIS A 287 -1.25 19.51 17.61
N TYR A 288 -0.71 19.46 18.81
CA TYR A 288 0.74 19.51 19.05
C TYR A 288 1.25 18.12 19.37
N LEU A 289 2.33 17.72 18.69
CA LEU A 289 3.17 16.60 19.11
C LEU A 289 4.21 17.14 20.09
N VAL A 290 4.17 16.66 21.32
CA VAL A 290 5.10 17.05 22.37
C VAL A 290 6.19 16.00 22.50
N GLU A 291 7.43 16.42 22.36
CA GLU A 291 8.63 15.66 22.71
C GLU A 291 8.95 15.94 24.17
N ALA A 292 9.11 14.91 24.97
CA ALA A 292 9.45 15.02 26.39
C ALA A 292 10.44 13.94 26.80
N GLU A 293 11.03 14.08 27.96
CA GLU A 293 11.88 13.08 28.60
C GLU A 293 11.11 12.41 29.74
N ALA A 294 11.04 11.08 29.72
CA ALA A 294 10.50 10.25 30.77
C ALA A 294 11.28 8.94 30.88
N GLN A 295 11.51 8.43 32.08
CA GLN A 295 12.26 7.18 32.30
C GLN A 295 13.64 7.16 31.63
N GLY A 296 14.32 8.33 31.53
CA GLY A 296 15.65 8.46 30.90
C GLY A 296 15.65 8.33 29.38
N GLN A 297 14.51 8.43 28.72
CA GLN A 297 14.39 8.34 27.27
C GLN A 297 13.42 9.40 26.71
N LYS A 298 13.52 9.66 25.41
CA LYS A 298 12.60 10.54 24.71
C LYS A 298 11.26 9.83 24.47
N ILE A 299 10.19 10.54 24.74
CA ILE A 299 8.82 10.11 24.47
C ILE A 299 8.05 11.17 23.73
N TYR A 300 6.96 10.76 23.09
CA TYR A 300 6.08 11.63 22.31
C TYR A 300 4.63 11.44 22.74
N PHE A 301 3.88 12.54 22.84
CA PHE A 301 2.44 12.52 23.11
C PHE A 301 1.74 13.69 22.46
N ASN A 302 0.42 13.56 22.25
CA ASN A 302 -0.37 14.58 21.59
C ASN A 302 -1.12 15.44 22.61
N THR A 303 -1.15 16.77 22.37
CA THR A 303 -1.91 17.74 23.16
C THR A 303 -2.70 18.68 22.24
N ALA A 304 -3.78 19.27 22.77
CA ALA A 304 -4.54 20.31 22.05
C ALA A 304 -3.81 21.65 22.05
N GLU A 305 -3.00 21.92 23.09
CA GLU A 305 -2.29 23.17 23.30
C GLU A 305 -0.79 22.95 23.36
N THR A 306 -0.02 24.01 23.11
CA THR A 306 1.43 23.98 23.27
C THR A 306 1.79 23.87 24.74
N LEU A 307 2.87 23.16 25.03
CA LEU A 307 3.49 23.12 26.35
C LEU A 307 4.87 23.79 26.30
N GLU A 308 5.17 24.57 27.33
CA GLU A 308 6.48 25.22 27.43
C GLU A 308 7.58 24.22 27.77
N LYS A 309 8.79 24.51 27.33
CA LYS A 309 9.97 23.72 27.66
C LYS A 309 10.17 23.65 29.18
N ASP A 310 10.66 22.52 29.64
CA ASP A 310 10.96 22.22 31.08
C ASP A 310 9.68 22.11 31.95
N THR A 311 8.49 22.18 31.35
CA THR A 311 7.25 21.91 32.08
C THR A 311 7.20 20.45 32.50
N ALA A 312 6.95 20.17 33.78
CA ALA A 312 6.72 18.82 34.26
C ALA A 312 5.24 18.45 34.07
N VAL A 313 4.99 17.29 33.46
CA VAL A 313 3.65 16.75 33.25
C VAL A 313 3.57 15.30 33.68
N TYR A 314 2.37 14.88 34.10
CA TYR A 314 2.05 13.49 34.32
C TYR A 314 1.22 12.97 33.14
N LEU A 315 1.54 11.77 32.67
CA LEU A 315 0.87 11.16 31.52
C LEU A 315 0.13 9.89 31.93
N LYS A 316 -1.04 9.67 31.35
CA LYS A 316 -1.79 8.42 31.50
C LYS A 316 -2.22 7.87 30.15
N LEU A 317 -2.48 6.59 30.10
CA LEU A 317 -3.07 5.95 28.92
C LEU A 317 -4.50 6.47 28.72
N LYS A 318 -4.80 6.78 27.48
CA LYS A 318 -6.16 7.11 27.02
C LYS A 318 -6.91 5.80 26.82
N LEU A 319 -7.96 5.60 27.59
CA LEU A 319 -8.85 4.42 27.48
C LEU A 319 -9.65 4.43 26.18
#